data_c2a0567a4b77cc07b88fe06731dfda78
#
_entry.id   c2a0567a4b77cc07b88fe06731dfda78
#
_cell.length_a   1.000
_cell.length_b   1.000
_cell.length_c   1.000
_cell.angle_alpha   90.00
_cell.angle_beta   90.00
_cell.angle_gamma   90.00
#
_symmetry.space_group_name_H-M   'P 1'
#
loop_
_entity.id
_entity.type
_entity.pdbx_description
1 polymer ?
#
loop_
_entity_poly.entity_id
_entity_poly.type
_entity_poly.pdbx_seq_one_letter_code
_entity_poly.pdbx_strand_id
1 'polypeptide(L)'
;GKSPYFDLAEKHNVQIDFCSFIKVEGVTAKEFRQQKVSILDHTAIVFLSRHSIDHFFTLCKELRVAIPDDMKYFCLSETVSLYIQKYVQYRKRKVFFGEGHIKDLEPIFAKHKTEKYFIPTSNVHNAEINEILDKYGIVHSQAEMYRTVSTEIAPDYIKSFDMLIFFSPHGIE
;
A
#
# COMPACT_ATOMS: atom_id res chain seq x y z
N GLY A 1 2.68 14.77 -14.80
CA GLY A 1 1.93 15.47 -15.84
C GLY A 1 1.12 16.62 -15.26
N LYS A 2 0.88 17.68 -16.00
CA LYS A 2 0.00 18.76 -15.56
C LYS A 2 -1.41 18.20 -15.29
N SER A 3 -1.98 18.58 -14.19
CA SER A 3 -3.38 18.23 -13.87
C SER A 3 -4.34 18.91 -14.84
N PRO A 4 -5.39 18.25 -15.35
CA PRO A 4 -6.37 18.85 -16.24
C PRO A 4 -7.10 20.06 -15.61
N TYR A 5 -7.05 20.20 -14.29
CA TYR A 5 -7.61 21.34 -13.59
C TYR A 5 -6.90 22.67 -13.86
N PHE A 6 -5.62 22.64 -14.24
CA PHE A 6 -4.88 23.86 -14.64
C PHE A 6 -5.40 24.44 -15.95
N ASP A 7 -5.74 23.59 -16.91
CA ASP A 7 -6.32 24.04 -18.19
C ASP A 7 -7.72 24.64 -17.97
N LEU A 8 -8.48 24.05 -17.03
CA LEU A 8 -9.79 24.57 -16.63
C LEU A 8 -9.67 25.94 -15.94
N ALA A 9 -8.68 26.11 -15.07
CA ALA A 9 -8.38 27.35 -14.38
C ALA A 9 -8.04 28.48 -15.36
N GLU A 10 -7.21 28.21 -16.35
CA GLU A 10 -6.81 29.15 -17.38
C GLU A 10 -8.01 29.59 -18.23
N LYS A 11 -8.86 28.64 -18.64
CA LYS A 11 -10.07 28.89 -19.41
C LYS A 11 -11.10 29.78 -18.69
N HIS A 12 -11.21 29.66 -17.38
CA HIS A 12 -12.19 30.38 -16.57
C HIS A 12 -11.60 31.54 -15.75
N ASN A 13 -10.33 31.86 -15.95
CA ASN A 13 -9.59 32.91 -15.26
C ASN A 13 -9.71 32.81 -13.72
N VAL A 14 -9.52 31.58 -13.20
CA VAL A 14 -9.49 31.27 -11.77
C VAL A 14 -8.14 30.71 -11.36
N GLN A 15 -7.74 30.96 -10.13
CA GLN A 15 -6.53 30.37 -9.55
C GLN A 15 -6.91 29.09 -8.82
N ILE A 16 -6.17 27.99 -9.09
CA ILE A 16 -6.35 26.73 -8.41
C ILE A 16 -5.09 26.39 -7.64
N ASP A 17 -5.22 26.19 -6.33
CA ASP A 17 -4.17 25.70 -5.46
C ASP A 17 -4.51 24.28 -4.98
N PHE A 18 -3.55 23.36 -5.11
CA PHE A 18 -3.71 21.99 -4.65
C PHE A 18 -3.07 21.82 -3.28
N CYS A 19 -3.84 21.30 -2.34
CA CYS A 19 -3.39 21.01 -1.00
C CYS A 19 -3.61 19.54 -0.66
N SER A 20 -2.58 18.86 -0.20
CA SER A 20 -2.68 17.48 0.24
C SER A 20 -3.00 17.43 1.73
N PHE A 21 -4.17 16.90 2.07
CA PHE A 21 -4.60 16.68 3.47
C PHE A 21 -4.05 15.38 4.04
N ILE A 22 -3.51 14.51 3.19
CA ILE A 22 -3.06 13.18 3.55
C ILE A 22 -1.60 13.02 3.15
N LYS A 23 -0.79 12.57 4.09
CA LYS A 23 0.61 12.21 3.88
C LYS A 23 0.83 10.74 4.23
N VAL A 24 1.62 10.05 3.44
CA VAL A 24 2.04 8.67 3.74
C VAL A 24 3.45 8.69 4.30
N GLU A 25 3.62 8.13 5.50
CA GLU A 25 4.90 8.03 6.21
C GLU A 25 5.29 6.57 6.41
N GLY A 26 6.57 6.25 6.27
CA GLY A 26 7.11 4.93 6.60
C GLY A 26 7.20 4.73 8.12
N VAL A 27 6.98 3.50 8.55
CA VAL A 27 7.29 3.05 9.92
C VAL A 27 8.79 2.86 10.04
N THR A 28 9.38 3.27 11.16
CA THR A 28 10.81 3.10 11.42
C THR A 28 11.17 1.65 11.74
N ALA A 29 12.43 1.27 11.54
CA ALA A 29 12.92 -0.06 11.91
C ALA A 29 12.70 -0.38 13.39
N LYS A 30 12.81 0.62 14.28
CA LYS A 30 12.55 0.48 15.72
C LYS A 30 11.09 0.12 15.99
N GLU A 31 10.16 0.86 15.39
CA GLU A 31 8.72 0.61 15.52
C GLU A 31 8.32 -0.76 14.97
N PHE A 32 8.89 -1.13 13.82
CA PHE A 32 8.65 -2.44 13.24
C PHE A 32 9.08 -3.59 14.17
N ARG A 33 10.28 -3.48 14.78
CA ARG A 33 10.77 -4.50 15.72
C ARG A 33 9.86 -4.68 16.95
N GLN A 34 9.16 -3.62 17.37
CA GLN A 34 8.21 -3.69 18.49
C GLN A 34 6.98 -4.56 18.16
N GLN A 35 6.65 -4.71 16.89
CA GLN A 35 5.54 -5.57 16.44
C GLN A 35 5.85 -7.07 16.53
N LYS A 36 7.13 -7.43 16.70
CA LYS A 36 7.61 -8.82 16.89
C LYS A 36 7.21 -9.77 15.76
N VAL A 37 7.16 -9.28 14.52
CA VAL A 37 6.90 -10.07 13.33
C VAL A 37 8.20 -10.27 12.56
N SER A 38 8.51 -11.51 12.17
CA SER A 38 9.69 -11.85 11.36
C SER A 38 9.29 -12.03 9.89
N ILE A 39 9.83 -11.20 9.01
CA ILE A 39 9.58 -11.29 7.56
C ILE A 39 10.08 -12.62 7.00
N LEU A 40 11.24 -13.08 7.43
CA LEU A 40 11.89 -14.29 6.90
C LEU A 40 11.26 -15.61 7.35
N ASP A 41 10.35 -15.58 8.32
CA ASP A 41 9.53 -16.75 8.70
C ASP A 41 8.39 -17.03 7.71
N HIS A 42 8.24 -16.18 6.69
CA HIS A 42 7.19 -16.28 5.68
C HIS A 42 7.77 -16.71 4.33
N THR A 43 6.92 -17.34 3.51
CA THR A 43 7.28 -17.82 2.18
C THR A 43 6.66 -17.01 1.05
N ALA A 44 5.69 -16.16 1.40
CA ALA A 44 4.95 -15.33 0.46
C ALA A 44 4.65 -13.96 1.06
N ILE A 45 4.60 -12.95 0.21
CA ILE A 45 4.26 -11.57 0.58
C ILE A 45 3.07 -11.11 -0.25
N VAL A 46 2.11 -10.46 0.40
CA VAL A 46 0.93 -9.90 -0.26
C VAL A 46 1.09 -8.39 -0.41
N PHE A 47 1.05 -7.90 -1.64
CA PHE A 47 1.09 -6.48 -1.93
C PHE A 47 -0.24 -5.98 -2.48
N LEU A 48 -0.89 -5.08 -1.77
CA LEU A 48 -2.18 -4.50 -2.15
C LEU A 48 -2.03 -3.14 -2.84
N SER A 49 -0.85 -2.53 -2.79
CA SER A 49 -0.58 -1.23 -3.41
C SER A 49 0.90 -1.04 -3.71
N ARG A 50 1.22 -0.04 -4.55
CA ARG A 50 2.60 0.36 -4.79
C ARG A 50 3.27 0.94 -3.54
N HIS A 51 2.51 1.64 -2.69
CA HIS A 51 3.01 2.15 -1.41
C HIS A 51 3.48 1.03 -0.51
N SER A 52 2.74 -0.08 -0.42
CA SER A 52 3.15 -1.24 0.36
C SER A 52 4.45 -1.84 -0.14
N ILE A 53 4.69 -1.86 -1.44
CA ILE A 53 5.93 -2.34 -2.06
C ILE A 53 7.10 -1.43 -1.68
N ASP A 54 6.97 -0.12 -1.90
CA ASP A 54 8.03 0.85 -1.60
C ASP A 54 8.43 0.82 -0.12
N HIS A 55 7.47 0.85 0.78
CA HIS A 55 7.73 0.85 2.23
C HIS A 55 8.26 -0.50 2.72
N PHE A 56 7.79 -1.61 2.16
CA PHE A 56 8.31 -2.93 2.48
C PHE A 56 9.81 -3.04 2.16
N PHE A 57 10.21 -2.74 0.94
CA PHE A 57 11.61 -2.87 0.54
C PHE A 57 12.52 -1.82 1.19
N THR A 58 12.03 -0.61 1.41
CA THR A 58 12.75 0.42 2.17
C THR A 58 13.03 -0.05 3.59
N LEU A 59 12.03 -0.59 4.26
CA LEU A 59 12.17 -1.09 5.62
C LEU A 59 13.06 -2.34 5.70
N CYS A 60 12.98 -3.25 4.73
CA CYS A 60 13.89 -4.40 4.62
C CYS A 60 15.35 -3.94 4.51
N LYS A 61 15.61 -2.88 3.75
CA LYS A 61 16.95 -2.30 3.63
C LYS A 61 17.44 -1.74 4.96
N GLU A 62 16.61 -1.00 5.67
CA GLU A 62 16.94 -0.46 7.01
C GLU A 62 17.18 -1.57 8.04
N LEU A 63 16.40 -2.63 7.98
CA LEU A 63 16.53 -3.81 8.84
C LEU A 63 17.68 -4.73 8.46
N ARG A 64 18.31 -4.49 7.31
CA ARG A 64 19.33 -5.38 6.69
C ARG A 64 18.81 -6.80 6.46
N VAL A 65 17.55 -6.91 6.06
CA VAL A 65 16.88 -8.15 5.70
C VAL A 65 16.98 -8.35 4.19
N ALA A 66 17.63 -9.42 3.77
CA ALA A 66 17.68 -9.85 2.38
C ALA A 66 16.51 -10.79 2.09
N ILE A 67 15.67 -10.42 1.12
CA ILE A 67 14.54 -11.27 0.72
C ILE A 67 15.08 -12.45 -0.13
N PRO A 68 14.75 -13.71 0.23
CA PRO A 68 15.19 -14.87 -0.53
C PRO A 68 14.67 -14.87 -1.97
N ASP A 69 15.44 -15.44 -2.89
CA ASP A 69 15.05 -15.55 -4.31
C ASP A 69 13.85 -16.47 -4.55
N ASP A 70 13.51 -17.32 -3.60
CA ASP A 70 12.34 -18.22 -3.66
C ASP A 70 11.06 -17.61 -3.04
N MET A 71 11.14 -16.39 -2.52
CA MET A 71 9.97 -15.68 -2.03
C MET A 71 8.93 -15.49 -3.13
N LYS A 72 7.68 -15.82 -2.82
CA LYS A 72 6.54 -15.62 -3.72
C LYS A 72 5.85 -14.31 -3.42
N TYR A 73 5.27 -13.70 -4.45
CA TYR A 73 4.57 -12.42 -4.35
C TYR A 73 3.14 -12.56 -4.87
N PHE A 74 2.19 -12.09 -4.07
CA PHE A 74 0.77 -12.10 -4.38
C PHE A 74 0.28 -10.66 -4.41
N CYS A 75 -0.13 -10.18 -5.56
CA CYS A 75 -0.40 -8.77 -5.80
C CYS A 75 -1.87 -8.53 -6.15
N LEU A 76 -2.41 -7.39 -5.75
CA LEU A 76 -3.80 -7.05 -5.98
C LEU A 76 -4.15 -6.98 -7.48
N SER A 77 -3.21 -6.51 -8.30
CA SER A 77 -3.39 -6.36 -9.74
C SER A 77 -2.08 -6.58 -10.50
N GLU A 78 -2.18 -6.74 -11.83
CA GLU A 78 -1.01 -6.82 -12.70
C GLU A 78 -0.11 -5.60 -12.56
N THR A 79 -0.67 -4.40 -12.51
CA THR A 79 0.06 -3.15 -12.35
C THR A 79 0.90 -3.13 -11.06
N VAL A 80 0.34 -3.63 -9.95
CA VAL A 80 1.07 -3.77 -8.69
C VAL A 80 2.17 -4.83 -8.83
N SER A 81 1.88 -5.95 -9.49
CA SER A 81 2.87 -7.03 -9.68
C SER A 81 4.08 -6.58 -10.51
N LEU A 82 3.86 -5.81 -11.57
CA LEU A 82 4.93 -5.26 -12.39
C LEU A 82 5.80 -4.24 -11.64
N TYR A 83 5.24 -3.54 -10.68
CA TYR A 83 5.98 -2.57 -9.87
C TYR A 83 7.08 -3.20 -8.99
N ILE A 84 6.97 -4.49 -8.66
CA ILE A 84 7.99 -5.22 -7.91
C ILE A 84 9.36 -5.20 -8.62
N GLN A 85 9.37 -5.09 -9.94
CA GLN A 85 10.60 -5.05 -10.75
C GLN A 85 11.56 -3.92 -10.36
N LYS A 86 11.06 -2.90 -9.69
CA LYS A 86 11.88 -1.83 -9.13
C LYS A 86 12.88 -2.34 -8.07
N TYR A 87 12.56 -3.44 -7.41
CA TYR A 87 13.31 -3.95 -6.26
C TYR A 87 13.89 -5.35 -6.44
N VAL A 88 13.20 -6.23 -7.18
CA VAL A 88 13.57 -7.62 -7.37
C VAL A 88 13.39 -8.06 -8.82
N GLN A 89 14.08 -9.13 -9.20
CA GLN A 89 13.91 -9.73 -10.52
C GLN A 89 12.51 -10.36 -10.62
N TYR A 90 11.72 -9.94 -11.60
CA TYR A 90 10.41 -10.52 -11.87
C TYR A 90 10.50 -11.93 -12.44
N ARG A 91 9.87 -12.89 -11.77
CA ARG A 91 9.81 -14.29 -12.19
C ARG A 91 8.36 -14.74 -12.22
N LYS A 92 7.81 -15.00 -13.42
CA LYS A 92 6.39 -15.38 -13.62
C LYS A 92 5.91 -16.51 -12.70
N ARG A 93 6.75 -17.51 -12.43
CA ARG A 93 6.40 -18.64 -11.58
C ARG A 93 6.26 -18.32 -10.09
N LYS A 94 6.68 -17.13 -9.68
CA LYS A 94 6.69 -16.70 -8.27
C LYS A 94 5.82 -15.48 -8.02
N VAL A 95 5.22 -14.92 -9.06
CA VAL A 95 4.41 -13.70 -8.96
C VAL A 95 2.99 -14.03 -9.44
N PHE A 96 2.03 -13.77 -8.56
CA PHE A 96 0.61 -14.00 -8.79
C PHE A 96 -0.12 -12.68 -8.60
N PHE A 97 -1.18 -12.46 -9.35
CA PHE A 97 -1.96 -11.23 -9.22
C PHE A 97 -3.44 -11.45 -9.54
N GLY A 98 -4.29 -10.61 -8.93
CA GLY A 98 -5.71 -10.51 -9.22
C GLY A 98 -6.01 -9.38 -10.22
N GLU A 99 -7.28 -9.03 -10.33
CA GLU A 99 -7.78 -8.02 -11.28
C GLU A 99 -8.08 -6.66 -10.64
N GLY A 100 -7.65 -6.45 -9.40
CA GLY A 100 -7.77 -5.18 -8.69
C GLY A 100 -8.69 -5.22 -7.47
N HIS A 101 -9.34 -6.34 -7.19
CA HIS A 101 -10.15 -6.55 -6.00
C HIS A 101 -9.57 -7.66 -5.13
N ILE A 102 -9.70 -7.55 -3.81
CA ILE A 102 -9.17 -8.56 -2.88
C ILE A 102 -9.83 -9.92 -3.12
N LYS A 103 -11.11 -9.95 -3.47
CA LYS A 103 -11.84 -11.18 -3.81
C LYS A 103 -11.22 -11.96 -4.97
N ASP A 104 -10.57 -11.28 -5.89
CA ASP A 104 -9.91 -11.93 -7.04
C ASP A 104 -8.71 -12.77 -6.62
N LEU A 105 -8.14 -12.49 -5.43
CA LEU A 105 -7.04 -13.25 -4.86
C LEU A 105 -7.51 -14.55 -4.20
N GLU A 106 -8.78 -14.68 -3.86
CA GLU A 106 -9.31 -15.86 -3.17
C GLU A 106 -9.02 -17.17 -3.89
N PRO A 107 -9.28 -17.31 -5.21
CA PRO A 107 -8.95 -18.55 -5.95
C PRO A 107 -7.46 -18.85 -5.97
N ILE A 108 -6.63 -17.81 -5.95
CA ILE A 108 -5.17 -17.91 -5.95
C ILE A 108 -4.68 -18.43 -4.59
N PHE A 109 -5.19 -17.87 -3.49
CA PHE A 109 -4.89 -18.36 -2.14
C PHE A 109 -5.37 -19.78 -1.93
N ALA A 110 -6.54 -20.15 -2.46
CA ALA A 110 -7.06 -21.50 -2.40
C ALA A 110 -6.13 -22.54 -3.04
N LYS A 111 -5.39 -22.17 -4.09
CA LYS A 111 -4.38 -23.01 -4.75
C LYS A 111 -3.04 -23.04 -4.02
N HIS A 112 -2.76 -22.07 -3.15
CA HIS A 112 -1.49 -21.88 -2.46
C HIS A 112 -1.65 -21.85 -0.94
N LYS A 113 -2.43 -22.79 -0.39
CA LYS A 113 -2.79 -22.83 1.04
C LYS A 113 -1.62 -23.15 1.97
N THR A 114 -0.56 -23.75 1.46
CA THR A 114 0.60 -24.19 2.25
C THR A 114 1.64 -23.09 2.46
N GLU A 115 1.50 -21.98 1.76
CA GLU A 115 2.39 -20.82 1.93
C GLU A 115 2.10 -20.10 3.25
N LYS A 116 3.13 -19.47 3.80
CA LYS A 116 3.03 -18.58 4.95
C LYS A 116 3.09 -17.14 4.47
N TYR A 117 1.99 -16.44 4.58
CA TYR A 117 1.83 -15.10 4.02
C TYR A 117 2.20 -14.01 5.00
N PHE A 118 2.98 -13.06 4.55
CA PHE A 118 3.22 -11.79 5.22
C PHE A 118 2.50 -10.67 4.48
N ILE A 119 1.75 -9.84 5.22
CA ILE A 119 0.95 -8.76 4.67
C ILE A 119 1.45 -7.43 5.21
N PRO A 120 2.23 -6.65 4.43
CA PRO A 120 2.55 -5.28 4.78
C PRO A 120 1.27 -4.43 4.79
N THR A 121 0.98 -3.79 5.91
CA THR A 121 -0.22 -2.98 6.10
C THR A 121 0.11 -1.54 6.47
N SER A 122 -0.89 -0.68 6.33
CA SER A 122 -0.89 0.65 6.94
C SER A 122 -1.64 0.63 8.27
N ASN A 123 -1.72 1.79 8.93
CA ASN A 123 -2.58 1.99 10.10
C ASN A 123 -4.08 1.86 9.77
N VAL A 124 -4.44 1.93 8.48
CA VAL A 124 -5.80 1.61 8.00
C VAL A 124 -5.80 0.15 7.56
N HIS A 125 -6.37 -0.72 8.39
CA HIS A 125 -6.42 -2.16 8.14
C HIS A 125 -7.55 -2.54 7.19
N ASN A 126 -7.26 -3.50 6.30
CA ASN A 126 -8.28 -4.15 5.49
C ASN A 126 -8.54 -5.56 6.05
N ALA A 127 -9.72 -5.73 6.65
CA ALA A 127 -10.12 -7.00 7.25
C ALA A 127 -10.42 -8.10 6.21
N GLU A 128 -10.80 -7.72 4.99
CA GLU A 128 -11.24 -8.67 3.95
C GLU A 128 -10.17 -9.71 3.60
N ILE A 129 -8.91 -9.31 3.53
CA ILE A 129 -7.82 -10.25 3.23
C ILE A 129 -7.62 -11.27 4.36
N ASN A 130 -7.72 -10.82 5.62
CA ASN A 130 -7.61 -11.71 6.77
C ASN A 130 -8.77 -12.71 6.80
N GLU A 131 -9.98 -12.28 6.51
CA GLU A 131 -11.18 -13.14 6.43
C GLU A 131 -11.00 -14.24 5.38
N ILE A 132 -10.48 -13.91 4.20
CA ILE A 132 -10.22 -14.89 3.14
C ILE A 132 -9.15 -15.90 3.58
N LEU A 133 -8.04 -15.44 4.13
CA LEU A 133 -6.97 -16.33 4.58
C LEU A 133 -7.42 -17.23 5.75
N ASP A 134 -8.18 -16.70 6.69
CA ASP A 134 -8.76 -17.45 7.82
C ASP A 134 -9.77 -18.49 7.34
N LYS A 135 -10.58 -18.18 6.34
CA LYS A 135 -11.55 -19.11 5.74
C LYS A 135 -10.89 -20.41 5.26
N TYR A 136 -9.68 -20.33 4.75
CA TYR A 136 -8.91 -21.47 4.25
C TYR A 136 -7.91 -22.03 5.28
N GLY A 137 -7.88 -21.50 6.49
CA GLY A 137 -6.93 -21.92 7.52
C GLY A 137 -5.46 -21.63 7.15
N ILE A 138 -5.21 -20.59 6.37
CA ILE A 138 -3.89 -20.23 5.86
C ILE A 138 -3.12 -19.45 6.92
N VAL A 139 -1.87 -19.86 7.17
CA VAL A 139 -0.96 -19.16 8.08
C VAL A 139 -0.57 -17.81 7.51
N HIS A 140 -0.81 -16.74 8.24
CA HIS A 140 -0.48 -15.39 7.84
C HIS A 140 -0.17 -14.49 9.03
N SER A 141 0.59 -13.45 8.77
CA SER A 141 0.89 -12.38 9.71
C SER A 141 0.84 -11.05 8.99
N GLN A 142 0.52 -10.00 9.71
CA GLN A 142 0.55 -8.64 9.19
C GLN A 142 1.36 -7.75 10.10
N ALA A 143 1.94 -6.71 9.51
CA ALA A 143 2.64 -5.67 10.27
C ALA A 143 2.47 -4.32 9.59
N GLU A 144 2.35 -3.28 10.39
CA GLU A 144 2.35 -1.91 9.90
C GLU A 144 3.73 -1.53 9.40
N MET A 145 3.81 -1.09 8.16
CA MET A 145 5.05 -0.64 7.53
C MET A 145 4.98 0.81 7.06
N TYR A 146 3.79 1.38 7.01
CA TYR A 146 3.57 2.78 6.66
C TYR A 146 2.29 3.28 7.32
N ARG A 147 2.13 4.61 7.37
CA ARG A 147 0.95 5.26 7.95
C ARG A 147 0.42 6.32 7.01
N THR A 148 -0.89 6.42 6.94
CA THR A 148 -1.58 7.56 6.37
C THR A 148 -1.89 8.53 7.51
N VAL A 149 -1.34 9.73 7.43
CA VAL A 149 -1.54 10.77 8.44
C VAL A 149 -2.20 11.99 7.81
N SER A 150 -3.09 12.63 8.56
CA SER A 150 -3.70 13.89 8.13
C SER A 150 -2.70 15.02 8.28
N THR A 151 -2.65 15.91 7.29
CA THR A 151 -1.85 17.13 7.35
C THR A 151 -2.73 18.24 7.88
N GLU A 152 -2.33 18.86 8.99
CA GLU A 152 -3.00 20.05 9.50
C GLU A 152 -2.77 21.23 8.54
N ILE A 153 -3.86 21.87 8.14
CA ILE A 153 -3.83 23.08 7.34
C ILE A 153 -4.36 24.21 8.20
N ALA A 154 -3.61 25.34 8.21
CA ALA A 154 -4.02 26.50 8.97
C ALA A 154 -5.43 26.97 8.53
N PRO A 155 -6.37 27.19 9.47
CA PRO A 155 -7.72 27.64 9.15
C PRO A 155 -7.78 28.90 8.29
N ASP A 156 -6.83 29.82 8.51
CA ASP A 156 -6.76 31.07 7.76
C ASP A 156 -6.37 30.85 6.29
N TYR A 157 -5.57 29.81 5.99
CA TYR A 157 -5.27 29.43 4.61
C TYR A 157 -6.52 28.97 3.88
N ILE A 158 -7.35 28.15 4.52
CA ILE A 158 -8.62 27.68 3.95
C ILE A 158 -9.59 28.83 3.69
N LYS A 159 -9.67 29.79 4.60
CA LYS A 159 -10.55 30.97 4.49
C LYS A 159 -10.16 31.93 3.36
N SER A 160 -8.95 31.82 2.83
CA SER A 160 -8.49 32.65 1.72
C SER A 160 -9.06 32.24 0.37
N PHE A 161 -9.73 31.10 0.28
CA PHE A 161 -10.31 30.57 -0.96
C PHE A 161 -11.80 30.84 -1.06
N ASP A 162 -12.28 31.15 -2.28
CA ASP A 162 -13.70 31.35 -2.57
C ASP A 162 -14.45 30.02 -2.68
N MET A 163 -13.75 28.94 -3.08
CA MET A 163 -14.34 27.60 -3.25
C MET A 163 -13.35 26.52 -2.83
N LEU A 164 -13.87 25.49 -2.14
CA LEU A 164 -13.11 24.29 -1.76
C LEU A 164 -13.68 23.07 -2.48
N ILE A 165 -12.78 22.26 -3.05
CA ILE A 165 -13.15 21.02 -3.75
C ILE A 165 -12.45 19.86 -3.05
N PHE A 166 -13.21 18.85 -2.61
CA PHE A 166 -12.71 17.67 -1.94
C PHE A 166 -12.80 16.44 -2.85
N PHE A 167 -11.72 15.68 -2.96
CA PHE A 167 -11.63 14.47 -3.79
C PHE A 167 -11.85 13.18 -3.00
N SER A 168 -11.88 13.26 -1.66
CA SER A 168 -12.10 12.11 -0.79
C SER A 168 -12.80 12.55 0.51
N PRO A 169 -13.49 11.63 1.21
CA PRO A 169 -14.12 11.93 2.51
C PRO A 169 -13.14 12.43 3.58
N HIS A 170 -11.87 11.96 3.55
CA HIS A 170 -10.82 12.35 4.50
C HIS A 170 -10.44 13.85 4.42
N GLY A 171 -10.81 14.54 3.36
CA GLY A 171 -10.56 15.97 3.23
C GLY A 171 -11.56 16.83 4.00
N ILE A 172 -12.61 16.23 4.57
CA ILE A 172 -13.72 16.94 5.25
C ILE A 172 -13.61 16.82 6.78
N GLU A 173 -12.86 15.83 7.30
CA GLU A 173 -12.68 15.57 8.73
C GLU A 173 -11.78 16.60 9.46
#